data_f0f8085de6e290b9847bacd5a08e45f4
#
_entry.id   f0f8085de6e290b9847bacd5a08e45f4
#
_cell.length_a   1.000
_cell.length_b   1.000
_cell.length_c   1.000
_cell.angle_alpha   90.00
_cell.angle_beta   90.00
_cell.angle_gamma   90.00
#
_symmetry.space_group_name_H-M   'P 1'
#
loop_
_entity.id
_entity.type
_entity.pdbx_description
1 polymer ?
#
loop_
_entity_poly.entity_id
_entity_poly.type
_entity_poly.pdbx_seq_one_letter_code
_entity_poly.pdbx_strand_id
1 'polypeptide(L)'
;VGLKKFATKLGRMKSEILPDVERGVNRATIMVEGRAKMLCPTNKYRAGGELRQSIHPDTQVVKDSVVGKVSTTKEYAAFVEFGVGIKGQMTNRNKKIPLAYRQTPWTYTPDDGETFIRTIGNVAQPYLYPALRQSKQEIKNLIIKSVQGITK
;
A
#
# COMPACT_ATOMS: atom_id res chain seq x y z
N VAL A 1 -24.95 -33.52 20.80
CA VAL A 1 -23.54 -33.79 21.21
C VAL A 1 -22.58 -33.56 20.04
N GLY A 2 -22.97 -33.78 18.77
CA GLY A 2 -22.12 -33.66 17.58
C GLY A 2 -21.71 -32.21 17.25
N LEU A 3 -22.67 -31.26 17.25
CA LEU A 3 -22.44 -29.85 16.87
C LEU A 3 -21.47 -29.10 17.77
N LYS A 4 -21.55 -29.32 19.10
CA LYS A 4 -20.60 -28.72 20.05
C LYS A 4 -19.17 -29.21 19.85
N LYS A 5 -18.99 -30.53 19.66
CA LYS A 5 -17.66 -31.13 19.34
C LYS A 5 -17.13 -30.64 18.00
N PHE A 6 -17.97 -30.45 17.00
CA PHE A 6 -17.59 -29.90 15.69
C PHE A 6 -17.17 -28.43 15.80
N ALA A 7 -17.94 -27.60 16.50
CA ALA A 7 -17.60 -26.19 16.73
C ALA A 7 -16.26 -26.03 17.49
N THR A 8 -16.03 -26.89 18.51
CA THR A 8 -14.75 -26.87 19.26
C THR A 8 -13.57 -27.29 18.36
N LYS A 9 -13.75 -28.28 17.48
CA LYS A 9 -12.72 -28.70 16.52
C LYS A 9 -12.40 -27.61 15.50
N LEU A 10 -13.42 -26.94 14.96
CA LEU A 10 -13.25 -25.77 14.07
C LEU A 10 -12.50 -24.63 14.77
N GLY A 11 -12.84 -24.34 16.00
CA GLY A 11 -12.14 -23.30 16.80
C GLY A 11 -10.66 -23.61 17.02
N ARG A 12 -10.31 -24.88 17.28
CA ARG A 12 -8.90 -25.33 17.40
C ARG A 12 -8.16 -25.20 16.08
N MET A 13 -8.71 -25.75 14.98
CA MET A 13 -8.10 -25.64 13.66
C MET A 13 -7.83 -24.19 13.27
N LYS A 14 -8.75 -23.29 13.62
CA LYS A 14 -8.58 -21.86 13.38
C LYS A 14 -7.44 -21.28 14.19
N SER A 15 -7.34 -21.59 15.49
CA SER A 15 -6.25 -21.11 16.35
C SER A 15 -4.88 -21.65 15.93
N GLU A 16 -4.82 -22.83 15.34
CA GLU A 16 -3.59 -23.44 14.82
C GLU A 16 -3.14 -22.81 13.50
N ILE A 17 -4.09 -22.45 12.61
CA ILE A 17 -3.80 -21.92 11.27
C ILE A 17 -3.53 -20.40 11.30
N LEU A 18 -4.16 -19.65 12.20
CA LEU A 18 -4.09 -18.20 12.22
C LEU A 18 -2.65 -17.64 12.31
N PRO A 19 -1.75 -18.19 13.17
CA PRO A 19 -0.36 -17.73 13.23
C PRO A 19 0.42 -17.94 11.93
N ASP A 20 0.11 -18.99 11.17
CA ASP A 20 0.77 -19.27 9.90
C ASP A 20 0.27 -18.35 8.78
N VAL A 21 -1.04 -18.06 8.79
CA VAL A 21 -1.60 -17.03 7.91
C VAL A 21 -0.97 -15.67 8.23
N GLU A 22 -0.82 -15.32 9.50
CA GLU A 22 -0.17 -14.07 9.93
C GLU A 22 1.27 -13.99 9.42
N ARG A 23 2.06 -15.05 9.57
CA ARG A 23 3.42 -15.11 9.01
C ARG A 23 3.44 -14.94 7.50
N GLY A 24 2.51 -15.58 6.79
CA GLY A 24 2.37 -15.47 5.33
C GLY A 24 2.03 -14.05 4.89
N VAL A 25 1.06 -13.42 5.56
CA VAL A 25 0.64 -12.05 5.30
C VAL A 25 1.78 -11.08 5.62
N ASN A 26 2.47 -11.25 6.76
CA ASN A 26 3.58 -10.39 7.13
C ASN A 26 4.71 -10.42 6.09
N ARG A 27 5.12 -11.61 5.63
CA ARG A 27 6.11 -11.74 4.55
C ARG A 27 5.66 -11.08 3.26
N ALA A 28 4.38 -11.25 2.90
CA ALA A 28 3.80 -10.63 1.72
C ALA A 28 3.78 -9.10 1.84
N THR A 29 3.45 -8.57 3.02
CA THR A 29 3.41 -7.13 3.29
C THR A 29 4.80 -6.49 3.18
N ILE A 30 5.84 -7.14 3.74
CA ILE A 30 7.24 -6.72 3.61
C ILE A 30 7.69 -6.75 2.14
N MET A 31 7.31 -7.77 1.38
CA MET A 31 7.63 -7.84 -0.05
C MET A 31 6.99 -6.71 -0.85
N VAL A 32 5.71 -6.39 -0.58
CA VAL A 32 5.01 -5.28 -1.23
C VAL A 32 5.63 -3.93 -0.85
N GLU A 33 6.02 -3.76 0.42
CA GLU A 33 6.79 -2.58 0.87
C GLU A 33 8.07 -2.40 0.06
N GLY A 34 8.88 -3.45 -0.08
CA GLY A 34 10.12 -3.41 -0.86
C GLY A 34 9.87 -2.97 -2.31
N ARG A 35 8.82 -3.50 -2.95
CA ARG A 35 8.41 -3.07 -4.30
C ARG A 35 7.95 -1.62 -4.34
N ALA A 36 7.14 -1.21 -3.39
CA ALA A 36 6.68 0.16 -3.30
C ALA A 36 7.85 1.14 -3.15
N LYS A 37 8.85 0.79 -2.34
CA LYS A 37 10.09 1.56 -2.19
C LYS A 37 10.91 1.63 -3.48
N MET A 38 10.97 0.55 -4.25
CA MET A 38 11.66 0.55 -5.56
C MET A 38 10.94 1.42 -6.59
N LEU A 39 9.61 1.41 -6.61
CA LEU A 39 8.81 2.20 -7.54
C LEU A 39 8.63 3.65 -7.10
N CYS A 40 8.90 3.96 -5.82
CA CYS A 40 8.72 5.30 -5.27
C CYS A 40 9.68 6.29 -5.94
N PRO A 41 9.16 7.38 -6.56
CA PRO A 41 9.99 8.38 -7.18
C PRO A 41 10.86 9.09 -6.16
N THR A 42 12.09 9.40 -6.55
CA THR A 42 13.01 10.23 -5.77
C THR A 42 13.23 11.54 -6.50
N ASN A 43 13.10 12.65 -5.78
CA ASN A 43 13.39 13.96 -6.34
C ASN A 43 14.91 14.16 -6.39
N LYS A 44 15.45 14.43 -7.59
CA LYS A 44 16.88 14.68 -7.78
C LYS A 44 17.34 16.03 -7.23
N TYR A 45 16.43 16.97 -7.01
CA TYR A 45 16.72 18.35 -6.65
C TYR A 45 16.52 18.70 -5.16
N ARG A 46 15.93 17.79 -4.39
CA ARG A 46 15.77 17.89 -2.93
C ARG A 46 16.36 16.66 -2.29
N ALA A 47 16.71 16.70 -1.03
CA ALA A 47 17.15 15.53 -0.25
C ALA A 47 16.09 14.43 -0.36
N GLY A 48 16.06 13.79 -1.54
CA GLY A 48 14.98 12.92 -1.97
C GLY A 48 15.15 11.52 -1.40
N GLY A 49 14.10 11.01 -0.83
CA GLY A 49 14.07 9.68 -0.25
C GLY A 49 13.18 9.61 0.98
N GLU A 50 12.78 10.74 1.53
CA GLU A 50 11.91 10.79 2.71
C GLU A 50 10.59 10.03 2.50
N LEU A 51 9.96 10.19 1.32
CA LEU A 51 8.75 9.43 1.00
C LEU A 51 9.03 7.94 0.96
N ARG A 52 10.11 7.53 0.29
CA ARG A 52 10.54 6.13 0.22
C ARG A 52 10.85 5.56 1.61
N GLN A 53 11.55 6.31 2.45
CA GLN A 53 11.89 5.89 3.81
C GLN A 53 10.65 5.80 4.71
N SER A 54 9.64 6.62 4.48
CA SER A 54 8.41 6.64 5.27
C SER A 54 7.43 5.51 4.92
N ILE A 55 7.68 4.75 3.84
CA ILE A 55 6.88 3.58 3.50
C ILE A 55 7.20 2.47 4.50
N HIS A 56 6.18 1.95 5.16
CA HIS A 56 6.33 0.90 6.16
C HIS A 56 5.22 -0.15 6.04
N PRO A 57 5.52 -1.42 6.36
CA PRO A 57 4.56 -2.49 6.41
C PRO A 57 3.93 -2.53 7.80
N ASP A 58 2.70 -3.00 7.89
CA ASP A 58 2.01 -3.30 9.13
C ASP A 58 1.14 -4.55 8.92
N THR A 59 1.09 -5.43 9.92
CA THR A 59 0.27 -6.64 9.88
C THR A 59 -0.44 -6.79 11.20
N GLN A 60 -1.76 -6.92 11.14
CA GLN A 60 -2.62 -6.99 12.32
C GLN A 60 -3.59 -8.15 12.20
N VAL A 61 -3.80 -8.82 13.32
CA VAL A 61 -4.89 -9.80 13.47
C VAL A 61 -6.12 -9.06 13.96
N VAL A 62 -7.19 -9.06 13.15
CA VAL A 62 -8.46 -8.42 13.47
C VAL A 62 -9.55 -9.49 13.50
N LYS A 63 -9.97 -9.85 14.71
CA LYS A 63 -10.92 -10.97 14.93
C LYS A 63 -10.40 -12.27 14.30
N ASP A 64 -11.00 -12.67 13.19
CA ASP A 64 -10.76 -13.92 12.47
C ASP A 64 -10.01 -13.72 11.16
N SER A 65 -9.45 -12.55 10.96
CA SER A 65 -8.78 -12.14 9.72
C SER A 65 -7.42 -11.56 10.02
N VAL A 66 -6.49 -11.73 9.09
CA VAL A 66 -5.19 -11.08 9.12
C VAL A 66 -5.17 -10.01 8.03
N VAL A 67 -4.85 -8.80 8.43
CA VAL A 67 -4.78 -7.64 7.52
C VAL A 67 -3.35 -7.18 7.41
N GLY A 68 -2.79 -7.24 6.19
CA GLY A 68 -1.52 -6.63 5.84
C GLY A 68 -1.75 -5.26 5.21
N LYS A 69 -1.00 -4.25 5.66
CA LYS A 69 -1.08 -2.88 5.18
C LYS A 69 0.32 -2.35 4.85
N VAL A 70 0.45 -1.66 3.73
CA VAL A 70 1.62 -0.85 3.41
C VAL A 70 1.17 0.60 3.35
N SER A 71 1.77 1.44 4.14
CA SER A 71 1.38 2.85 4.28
C SER A 71 2.60 3.77 4.38
N THR A 72 2.35 5.05 4.34
CA THR A 72 3.34 6.12 4.53
C THR A 72 2.79 7.17 5.48
N THR A 73 3.66 7.84 6.21
CA THR A 73 3.32 8.94 7.11
C THR A 73 3.37 10.31 6.43
N LYS A 74 3.78 10.38 5.15
CA LYS A 74 3.91 11.66 4.45
C LYS A 74 2.56 12.09 3.85
N GLU A 75 2.07 13.25 4.24
CA GLU A 75 0.80 13.81 3.77
C GLU A 75 0.75 14.02 2.26
N TYR A 76 1.88 14.39 1.65
CA TYR A 76 1.97 14.57 0.20
C TYR A 76 2.02 13.27 -0.63
N ALA A 77 2.07 12.12 0.03
CA ALA A 77 2.15 10.82 -0.64
C ALA A 77 1.00 10.57 -1.62
N ALA A 78 -0.21 10.99 -1.25
CA ALA A 78 -1.38 10.89 -2.13
C ALA A 78 -1.23 11.73 -3.41
N PHE A 79 -0.61 12.90 -3.31
CA PHE A 79 -0.34 13.76 -4.47
C PHE A 79 0.70 13.16 -5.42
N VAL A 80 1.64 12.38 -4.89
CA VAL A 80 2.60 11.63 -5.71
C VAL A 80 1.90 10.45 -6.39
N GLU A 81 1.16 9.65 -5.63
CA GLU A 81 0.49 8.44 -6.14
C GLU A 81 -0.54 8.76 -7.24
N PHE A 82 -1.37 9.78 -7.03
CA PHE A 82 -2.50 10.09 -7.90
C PHE A 82 -2.31 11.31 -8.79
N GLY A 83 -1.26 12.10 -8.54
CA GLY A 83 -1.06 13.39 -9.17
C GLY A 83 -2.02 14.46 -8.65
N VAL A 84 -1.90 15.67 -9.16
CA VAL A 84 -2.67 16.84 -8.74
C VAL A 84 -3.18 17.61 -9.96
N GLY A 85 -4.39 18.20 -9.84
CA GLY A 85 -4.98 19.05 -10.86
C GLY A 85 -5.22 18.33 -12.19
N ILE A 86 -5.29 19.07 -13.27
CA ILE A 86 -5.59 18.54 -14.62
C ILE A 86 -4.56 17.47 -15.02
N LYS A 87 -3.26 17.71 -14.79
CA LYS A 87 -2.21 16.73 -15.11
C LYS A 87 -2.38 15.43 -14.34
N GLY A 88 -2.72 15.49 -13.03
CA GLY A 88 -3.00 14.33 -12.22
C GLY A 88 -4.19 13.54 -12.75
N GLN A 89 -5.29 14.21 -13.07
CA GLN A 89 -6.49 13.59 -13.63
C GLN A 89 -6.20 12.84 -14.94
N MET A 90 -5.42 13.44 -15.85
CA MET A 90 -5.07 12.83 -17.13
C MET A 90 -4.13 11.62 -16.98
N THR A 91 -3.24 11.63 -16.01
CA THR A 91 -2.19 10.62 -15.84
C THR A 91 -2.53 9.55 -14.80
N ASN A 92 -3.50 9.78 -13.91
CA ASN A 92 -3.95 8.78 -12.94
C ASN A 92 -4.61 7.59 -13.64
N ARG A 93 -3.98 6.43 -13.56
CA ARG A 93 -4.47 5.16 -14.12
C ARG A 93 -5.35 4.36 -13.16
N ASN A 94 -5.37 4.73 -11.88
CA ASN A 94 -6.21 4.08 -10.88
C ASN A 94 -7.61 4.73 -10.81
N LYS A 95 -8.50 4.31 -11.71
CA LYS A 95 -9.87 4.83 -11.78
C LYS A 95 -10.82 4.23 -10.73
N LYS A 96 -10.36 3.32 -9.89
CA LYS A 96 -11.18 2.71 -8.83
C LYS A 96 -11.40 3.63 -7.64
N ILE A 97 -10.53 4.62 -7.45
CA ILE A 97 -10.62 5.60 -6.38
C ILE A 97 -11.22 6.87 -6.97
N PRO A 98 -12.43 7.28 -6.56
CA PRO A 98 -13.04 8.52 -7.02
C PRO A 98 -12.31 9.71 -6.38
N LEU A 99 -11.55 10.43 -7.19
CA LEU A 99 -10.79 11.60 -6.75
C LEU A 99 -11.32 12.84 -7.46
N ALA A 100 -11.50 13.91 -6.70
CA ALA A 100 -11.79 15.24 -7.25
C ALA A 100 -10.47 15.95 -7.55
N TYR A 101 -10.31 16.40 -8.79
CA TYR A 101 -9.14 17.14 -9.24
C TYR A 101 -9.49 18.60 -9.51
N ARG A 102 -8.63 19.53 -9.08
CA ARG A 102 -8.76 20.94 -9.40
C ARG A 102 -8.66 21.15 -10.91
N GLN A 103 -9.68 21.81 -11.48
CA GLN A 103 -9.80 22.03 -12.93
C GLN A 103 -9.21 23.38 -13.37
N THR A 104 -8.86 24.26 -12.43
CA THR A 104 -8.33 25.60 -12.72
C THR A 104 -6.84 25.67 -12.35
N PRO A 105 -6.02 26.39 -13.12
CA PRO A 105 -4.65 26.71 -12.71
C PRO A 105 -4.61 27.45 -11.37
N TRP A 106 -3.51 27.27 -10.65
CA TRP A 106 -3.26 28.02 -9.40
C TRP A 106 -1.79 28.40 -9.30
N THR A 107 -1.55 29.38 -8.45
CA THR A 107 -0.21 29.80 -8.11
C THR A 107 0.12 29.34 -6.71
N TYR A 108 1.33 28.88 -6.49
CA TYR A 108 1.85 28.56 -5.16
C TYR A 108 3.28 29.09 -5.03
N THR A 109 3.70 29.33 -3.80
CA THR A 109 5.04 29.76 -3.46
C THR A 109 5.78 28.54 -2.88
N PRO A 110 6.90 28.10 -3.46
CA PRO A 110 7.77 27.10 -2.85
C PRO A 110 8.35 27.59 -1.51
N ASP A 111 9.08 26.71 -0.82
CA ASP A 111 9.66 26.98 0.50
C ASP A 111 10.69 28.13 0.50
N ASP A 112 11.13 28.59 -0.68
CA ASP A 112 11.99 29.77 -0.84
C ASP A 112 11.27 31.10 -0.52
N GLY A 113 9.95 31.10 -0.49
CA GLY A 113 9.11 32.25 -0.16
C GLY A 113 9.11 33.40 -1.21
N GLU A 114 9.92 33.31 -2.25
CA GLU A 114 10.14 34.38 -3.23
C GLU A 114 9.57 34.05 -4.61
N THR A 115 9.49 32.79 -4.96
CA THR A 115 9.10 32.37 -6.30
C THR A 115 7.61 32.04 -6.38
N PHE A 116 6.89 32.65 -7.33
CA PHE A 116 5.49 32.33 -7.61
C PHE A 116 5.40 31.39 -8.81
N ILE A 117 4.99 30.14 -8.58
CA ILE A 117 4.85 29.14 -9.63
C ILE A 117 3.37 28.94 -9.98
N ARG A 118 2.98 29.29 -11.22
CA ARG A 118 1.68 28.96 -11.76
C ARG A 118 1.69 27.54 -12.31
N THR A 119 0.73 26.71 -11.90
CA THR A 119 0.64 25.31 -12.30
C THR A 119 -0.79 24.87 -12.63
N ILE A 120 -0.88 23.81 -13.41
CA ILE A 120 -2.11 23.04 -13.64
C ILE A 120 -2.05 21.66 -12.96
N GLY A 121 -1.06 21.46 -12.09
CA GLY A 121 -0.84 20.26 -11.31
C GLY A 121 0.37 19.44 -11.74
N ASN A 122 0.52 18.29 -11.10
CA ASN A 122 1.61 17.34 -11.34
C ASN A 122 1.06 16.00 -11.85
N VAL A 123 1.84 15.34 -12.69
CA VAL A 123 1.53 13.99 -13.18
C VAL A 123 1.51 12.99 -12.03
N ALA A 124 0.66 11.97 -12.13
CA ALA A 124 0.65 10.85 -11.21
C ALA A 124 1.94 10.01 -11.39
N GLN A 125 2.56 9.65 -10.29
CA GLN A 125 3.72 8.76 -10.22
C GLN A 125 3.42 7.62 -9.24
N PRO A 126 2.52 6.70 -9.60
CA PRO A 126 2.01 5.68 -8.69
C PRO A 126 3.11 4.68 -8.33
N TYR A 127 3.21 4.34 -7.04
CA TYR A 127 4.18 3.41 -6.49
C TYR A 127 3.54 2.35 -5.57
N LEU A 128 2.49 2.71 -4.80
CA LEU A 128 1.78 1.78 -3.93
C LEU A 128 0.85 0.85 -4.72
N TYR A 129 0.00 1.43 -5.57
CA TYR A 129 -0.95 0.66 -6.36
C TYR A 129 -0.28 -0.34 -7.31
N PRO A 130 0.72 0.05 -8.13
CA PRO A 130 1.41 -0.91 -9.00
C PRO A 130 2.20 -1.95 -8.18
N ALA A 131 2.81 -1.59 -7.04
CA ALA A 131 3.48 -2.55 -6.18
C ALA A 131 2.53 -3.67 -5.72
N LEU A 132 1.36 -3.30 -5.21
CA LEU A 132 0.35 -4.28 -4.79
C LEU A 132 -0.17 -5.11 -5.97
N ARG A 133 -0.49 -4.47 -7.10
CA ARG A 133 -1.04 -5.13 -8.28
C ARG A 133 -0.08 -6.17 -8.86
N GLN A 134 1.19 -5.83 -8.99
CA GLN A 134 2.23 -6.72 -9.50
C GLN A 134 2.54 -7.88 -8.55
N SER A 135 2.35 -7.68 -7.25
CA SER A 135 2.62 -8.69 -6.22
C SER A 135 1.49 -9.68 -6.00
N LYS A 136 0.32 -9.51 -6.61
CA LYS A 136 -0.88 -10.28 -6.28
C LYS A 136 -0.67 -11.80 -6.27
N GLN A 137 0.02 -12.35 -7.27
CA GLN A 137 0.25 -13.79 -7.35
C GLN A 137 1.26 -14.27 -6.31
N GLU A 138 2.30 -13.50 -6.05
CA GLU A 138 3.31 -13.83 -5.05
C GLU A 138 2.75 -13.75 -3.63
N ILE A 139 1.89 -12.77 -3.34
CA ILE A 139 1.15 -12.67 -2.07
C ILE A 139 0.38 -13.97 -1.82
N LYS A 140 -0.40 -14.42 -2.81
CA LYS A 140 -1.15 -15.68 -2.73
C LYS A 140 -0.23 -16.86 -2.44
N ASN A 141 0.87 -16.97 -3.16
CA ASN A 141 1.82 -18.07 -3.01
C ASN A 141 2.50 -18.08 -1.63
N LEU A 142 2.86 -16.90 -1.10
CA LEU A 142 3.46 -16.77 0.24
C LEU A 142 2.50 -17.23 1.34
N ILE A 143 1.23 -16.83 1.25
CA ILE A 143 0.20 -17.22 2.23
C ILE A 143 -0.04 -18.73 2.15
N ILE A 144 -0.22 -19.29 0.95
CA ILE A 144 -0.43 -20.73 0.77
C ILE A 144 0.74 -21.54 1.33
N LYS A 145 1.98 -21.16 1.01
CA LYS A 145 3.19 -21.85 1.52
C LYS A 145 3.28 -21.80 3.05
N SER A 146 2.86 -20.70 3.67
CA SER A 146 2.88 -20.59 5.14
C SER A 146 1.89 -21.55 5.79
N VAL A 147 0.71 -21.76 5.19
CA VAL A 147 -0.32 -22.68 5.70
C VAL A 147 0.02 -24.13 5.40
N GLN A 148 0.64 -24.43 4.24
CA GLN A 148 1.01 -25.82 3.86
C GLN A 148 2.16 -26.40 4.73
N GLY A 149 2.92 -25.58 5.43
CA GLY A 149 3.95 -26.05 6.38
C GLY A 149 3.40 -26.84 7.56
N ILE A 150 2.08 -26.83 7.80
CA ILE A 150 1.39 -27.52 8.91
C ILE A 150 1.01 -28.97 8.54
N THR A 151 0.98 -29.31 7.26
CA THR A 151 0.50 -30.62 6.77
C THR A 151 1.59 -31.68 6.63
N LYS A 152 2.72 -31.51 7.33
CA LYS A 152 3.80 -32.54 7.40
C LYS A 152 3.97 -33.08 8.79
#